data_a8f0a33a4205a7bbe6a93795571b934b
#
_entry.id   a8f0a33a4205a7bbe6a93795571b934b
#
_cell.length_a   1.000
_cell.length_b   1.000
_cell.length_c   1.000
_cell.angle_alpha   90.00
_cell.angle_beta   90.00
_cell.angle_gamma   90.00
#
_symmetry.space_group_name_H-M   'P 1'
#
loop_
_entity.id
_entity.type
_entity.pdbx_description
1 polymer ?
#
loop_
_entity_poly.entity_id
_entity_poly.type
_entity_poly.pdbx_seq_one_letter_code
_entity_poly.pdbx_strand_id
1 'polypeptide(L)'
;MDDQTADHTDTLTTAAFDTATVRALEQPLLADEVPLMRMAASATAHTILDVIDQEDWDETSLRICVLAGAGDNGGDGLYTGAMLAAEGLNVTAIAVGRTLHDAAYEAFLKSGGHIYALDPANDIPGCPRGFPAGEAG
;
A
#
# COMPACT_ATOMS: atom_id res chain seq x y z
N MET A 1 -31.84 -11.39 -18.68
CA MET A 1 -31.59 -10.50 -17.53
C MET A 1 -30.18 -10.77 -17.13
N ASP A 2 -29.24 -9.88 -17.11
CA ASP A 2 -27.85 -9.95 -16.63
C ASP A 2 -26.71 -9.87 -17.65
N ASP A 3 -27.00 -9.72 -18.94
CA ASP A 3 -25.95 -9.51 -19.95
C ASP A 3 -25.37 -8.06 -19.92
N GLN A 4 -26.11 -7.09 -19.35
CA GLN A 4 -25.66 -5.70 -19.25
C GLN A 4 -24.66 -5.43 -18.12
N THR A 5 -24.68 -6.23 -17.05
CA THR A 5 -23.77 -6.06 -15.91
C THR A 5 -22.37 -6.56 -16.21
N ALA A 6 -22.26 -7.68 -16.94
CA ALA A 6 -20.97 -8.23 -17.36
C ALA A 6 -20.23 -7.32 -18.33
N ASP A 7 -20.96 -6.74 -19.30
CA ASP A 7 -20.39 -5.83 -20.30
C ASP A 7 -19.88 -4.52 -19.67
N HIS A 8 -20.58 -4.01 -18.65
CA HIS A 8 -20.18 -2.78 -17.95
C HIS A 8 -18.91 -2.96 -17.10
N THR A 9 -18.78 -4.11 -16.45
CA THR A 9 -17.60 -4.44 -15.65
C THR A 9 -16.37 -4.65 -16.53
N ASP A 10 -16.53 -5.31 -17.69
CA ASP A 10 -15.46 -5.55 -18.64
C ASP A 10 -14.94 -4.22 -19.23
N THR A 11 -15.84 -3.28 -19.54
CA THR A 11 -15.46 -1.94 -20.01
C THR A 11 -14.66 -1.17 -18.97
N LEU A 12 -15.03 -1.24 -17.68
CA LEU A 12 -14.31 -0.54 -16.59
C LEU A 12 -12.92 -1.12 -16.34
N THR A 13 -12.73 -2.42 -16.55
CA THR A 13 -11.43 -3.08 -16.33
C THR A 13 -10.48 -2.93 -17.52
N THR A 14 -10.99 -2.65 -18.71
CA THR A 14 -10.19 -2.50 -19.95
C THR A 14 -9.96 -1.06 -20.38
N ALA A 15 -10.73 -0.09 -19.83
CA ALA A 15 -10.60 1.32 -20.14
C ALA A 15 -9.61 2.01 -19.18
N ALA A 16 -8.84 2.94 -19.72
CA ALA A 16 -8.02 3.86 -18.93
C ALA A 16 -8.69 5.24 -18.88
N PHE A 17 -8.69 5.84 -17.70
CA PHE A 17 -9.29 7.15 -17.46
C PHE A 17 -8.21 8.16 -17.04
N ASP A 18 -8.39 9.42 -17.39
CA ASP A 18 -7.51 10.47 -16.92
C ASP A 18 -7.73 10.78 -15.42
N THR A 19 -6.77 11.43 -14.82
CA THR A 19 -6.78 11.74 -13.36
C THR A 19 -7.98 12.61 -12.97
N ALA A 20 -8.42 13.53 -13.84
CA ALA A 20 -9.55 14.41 -13.56
C ALA A 20 -10.87 13.61 -13.51
N THR A 21 -11.04 12.68 -14.43
CA THR A 21 -12.19 11.77 -14.46
C THR A 21 -12.24 10.88 -13.23
N VAL A 22 -11.10 10.27 -12.84
CA VAL A 22 -11.02 9.43 -11.64
C VAL A 22 -11.39 10.24 -10.39
N ARG A 23 -10.82 11.43 -10.21
CA ARG A 23 -11.15 12.31 -9.08
C ARG A 23 -12.64 12.69 -9.03
N ALA A 24 -13.24 12.95 -10.18
CA ALA A 24 -14.68 13.27 -10.26
C ALA A 24 -15.55 12.08 -9.85
N LEU A 25 -15.15 10.86 -10.18
CA LEU A 25 -15.84 9.63 -9.77
C LEU A 25 -15.67 9.32 -8.27
N GLU A 26 -14.53 9.65 -7.70
CA GLU A 26 -14.23 9.43 -6.28
C GLU A 26 -14.94 10.41 -5.36
N GLN A 27 -15.18 11.64 -5.80
CA GLN A 27 -15.75 12.72 -4.98
C GLN A 27 -17.04 12.33 -4.22
N PRO A 28 -18.08 11.76 -4.84
CA PRO A 28 -19.27 11.36 -4.11
C PRO A 28 -18.99 10.23 -3.10
N LEU A 29 -18.09 9.30 -3.41
CA LEU A 29 -17.72 8.22 -2.51
C LEU A 29 -16.96 8.74 -1.28
N LEU A 30 -16.07 9.71 -1.47
CA LEU A 30 -15.37 10.37 -0.38
C LEU A 30 -16.32 11.20 0.49
N ALA A 31 -17.33 11.86 -0.12
CA ALA A 31 -18.37 12.57 0.62
C ALA A 31 -19.22 11.62 1.48
N ASP A 32 -19.41 10.39 1.06
CA ASP A 32 -20.10 9.32 1.80
C ASP A 32 -19.17 8.54 2.74
N GLU A 33 -17.95 9.03 2.98
CA GLU A 33 -16.92 8.41 3.84
C GLU A 33 -16.52 6.98 3.44
N VAL A 34 -16.62 6.64 2.16
CA VAL A 34 -16.16 5.34 1.66
C VAL A 34 -14.63 5.24 1.80
N PRO A 35 -14.10 4.18 2.44
CA PRO A 35 -12.68 4.06 2.72
C PRO A 35 -11.89 3.60 1.48
N LEU A 36 -11.86 4.43 0.43
CA LEU A 36 -11.27 4.10 -0.88
C LEU A 36 -9.81 3.66 -0.77
N MET A 37 -9.01 4.35 0.05
CA MET A 37 -7.60 4.01 0.26
C MET A 37 -7.44 2.59 0.82
N ARG A 38 -8.24 2.21 1.79
CA ARG A 38 -8.20 0.85 2.36
C ARG A 38 -8.69 -0.20 1.38
N MET A 39 -9.66 0.13 0.55
CA MET A 39 -10.17 -0.76 -0.50
C MET A 39 -9.10 -0.99 -1.57
N ALA A 40 -8.43 0.06 -2.03
CA ALA A 40 -7.32 -0.02 -2.98
C ALA A 40 -6.15 -0.83 -2.40
N ALA A 41 -5.79 -0.58 -1.14
CA ALA A 41 -4.74 -1.31 -0.45
C ALA A 41 -5.08 -2.81 -0.30
N SER A 42 -6.34 -3.14 0.01
CA SER A 42 -6.80 -4.53 0.10
C SER A 42 -6.71 -5.24 -1.25
N ALA A 43 -7.17 -4.61 -2.31
CA ALA A 43 -7.07 -5.16 -3.66
C ALA A 43 -5.61 -5.41 -4.08
N THR A 44 -4.72 -4.46 -3.77
CA THR A 44 -3.29 -4.59 -4.03
C THR A 44 -2.65 -5.72 -3.22
N ALA A 45 -2.99 -5.84 -1.94
CA ALA A 45 -2.49 -6.93 -1.09
C ALA A 45 -2.91 -8.31 -1.61
N HIS A 46 -4.17 -8.47 -2.01
CA HIS A 46 -4.65 -9.71 -2.62
C HIS A 46 -3.90 -10.04 -3.92
N THR A 47 -3.70 -9.04 -4.77
CA THR A 47 -2.93 -9.23 -6.02
C THR A 47 -1.50 -9.69 -5.74
N ILE A 48 -0.85 -9.13 -4.72
CA ILE A 48 0.51 -9.55 -4.33
C ILE A 48 0.51 -10.99 -3.82
N LEU A 49 -0.45 -11.37 -2.97
CA LEU A 49 -0.58 -12.73 -2.48
C LEU A 49 -0.82 -13.73 -3.62
N ASP A 50 -1.67 -13.38 -4.58
CA ASP A 50 -1.91 -14.20 -5.78
C ASP A 50 -0.63 -14.39 -6.61
N VAL A 51 0.19 -13.34 -6.76
CA VAL A 51 1.49 -13.43 -7.46
C VAL A 51 2.45 -14.34 -6.70
N ILE A 52 2.53 -14.22 -5.38
CA ILE A 52 3.39 -15.08 -4.54
C ILE A 52 3.01 -16.55 -4.72
N ASP A 53 1.71 -16.84 -4.71
CA ASP A 53 1.19 -18.20 -4.91
C ASP A 53 1.45 -18.73 -6.32
N GLN A 54 1.18 -17.92 -7.35
CA GLN A 54 1.40 -18.29 -8.76
C GLN A 54 2.87 -18.55 -9.09
N GLU A 55 3.79 -17.79 -8.49
CA GLU A 55 5.22 -17.92 -8.70
C GLU A 55 5.86 -18.96 -7.76
N ASP A 56 5.06 -19.56 -6.88
CA ASP A 56 5.51 -20.55 -5.87
C ASP A 56 6.71 -20.04 -5.03
N TRP A 57 6.68 -18.77 -4.64
CA TRP A 57 7.72 -18.19 -3.82
C TRP A 57 7.60 -18.64 -2.36
N ASP A 58 8.71 -18.97 -1.76
CA ASP A 58 8.76 -19.34 -0.33
C ASP A 58 8.53 -18.11 0.55
N GLU A 59 7.34 -18.02 1.16
CA GLU A 59 6.93 -16.93 2.03
C GLU A 59 7.87 -16.72 3.21
N THR A 60 8.55 -17.77 3.68
CA THR A 60 9.45 -17.68 4.84
C THR A 60 10.75 -16.95 4.52
N SER A 61 11.21 -17.01 3.28
CA SER A 61 12.40 -16.32 2.78
C SER A 61 12.10 -15.01 2.06
N LEU A 62 10.82 -14.80 1.68
CA LEU A 62 10.39 -13.63 0.93
C LEU A 62 10.50 -12.36 1.77
N ARG A 63 11.01 -11.30 1.16
CA ARG A 63 11.08 -9.97 1.75
C ARG A 63 10.38 -8.98 0.85
N ILE A 64 9.41 -8.26 1.41
CA ILE A 64 8.65 -7.24 0.70
C ILE A 64 9.14 -5.87 1.15
N CYS A 65 9.45 -5.02 0.18
CA CYS A 65 9.84 -3.63 0.42
C CYS A 65 8.78 -2.69 -0.13
N VAL A 66 8.26 -1.81 0.72
CA VAL A 66 7.33 -0.74 0.35
C VAL A 66 8.08 0.57 0.29
N LEU A 67 8.11 1.22 -0.88
CA LEU A 67 8.61 2.58 -1.02
C LEU A 67 7.46 3.56 -0.82
N ALA A 68 7.41 4.23 0.32
CA ALA A 68 6.30 5.09 0.72
C ALA A 68 6.64 6.57 0.58
N GLY A 69 5.92 7.26 -0.27
CA GLY A 69 5.94 8.73 -0.37
C GLY A 69 5.07 9.39 0.70
N ALA A 70 5.05 10.72 0.71
CA ALA A 70 4.36 11.52 1.72
C ALA A 70 2.83 11.62 1.52
N GLY A 71 2.34 11.36 0.32
CA GLY A 71 0.92 11.56 -0.05
C GLY A 71 0.06 10.31 0.13
N ASP A 72 -1.16 10.39 -0.41
CA ASP A 72 -2.16 9.33 -0.34
C ASP A 72 -1.69 8.03 -0.99
N ASN A 73 -0.94 8.12 -2.07
CA ASN A 73 -0.37 6.95 -2.76
C ASN A 73 0.64 6.19 -1.86
N GLY A 74 1.42 6.93 -1.05
CA GLY A 74 2.24 6.34 0.00
C GLY A 74 1.41 5.69 1.10
N GLY A 75 0.26 6.28 1.42
CA GLY A 75 -0.74 5.72 2.32
C GLY A 75 -1.30 4.38 1.84
N ASP A 76 -1.65 4.27 0.56
CA ASP A 76 -2.07 3.01 -0.08
C ASP A 76 -0.99 1.93 0.08
N GLY A 77 0.27 2.28 -0.17
CA GLY A 77 1.40 1.38 -0.02
C GLY A 77 1.59 0.90 1.43
N LEU A 78 1.48 1.79 2.41
CA LEU A 78 1.61 1.44 3.82
C LEU A 78 0.45 0.58 4.32
N TYR A 79 -0.79 0.85 3.93
CA TYR A 79 -1.92 -0.03 4.25
C TYR A 79 -1.77 -1.41 3.59
N THR A 80 -1.31 -1.46 2.34
CA THR A 80 -0.99 -2.73 1.67
C THR A 80 0.06 -3.51 2.44
N GLY A 81 1.15 -2.85 2.81
CA GLY A 81 2.21 -3.44 3.63
C GLY A 81 1.72 -3.92 4.99
N ALA A 82 0.83 -3.17 5.64
CA ALA A 82 0.21 -3.57 6.90
C ALA A 82 -0.61 -4.86 6.76
N MET A 83 -1.39 -4.99 5.71
CA MET A 83 -2.18 -6.19 5.43
C MET A 83 -1.28 -7.40 5.18
N LEU A 84 -0.23 -7.24 4.38
CA LEU A 84 0.74 -8.31 4.09
C LEU A 84 1.51 -8.74 5.36
N ALA A 85 1.90 -7.79 6.20
CA ALA A 85 2.55 -8.08 7.48
C ALA A 85 1.60 -8.81 8.45
N ALA A 86 0.32 -8.47 8.45
CA ALA A 86 -0.70 -9.17 9.24
C ALA A 86 -0.90 -10.63 8.79
N GLU A 87 -0.64 -10.95 7.51
CA GLU A 87 -0.61 -12.32 6.98
C GLU A 87 0.70 -13.08 7.35
N GLY A 88 1.61 -12.44 8.04
CA GLY A 88 2.85 -13.05 8.50
C GLY A 88 4.04 -12.88 7.57
N LEU A 89 3.90 -12.09 6.50
CA LEU A 89 5.00 -11.81 5.58
C LEU A 89 5.99 -10.80 6.17
N ASN A 90 7.24 -10.89 5.78
CA ASN A 90 8.29 -9.96 6.19
C ASN A 90 8.22 -8.70 5.33
N VAL A 91 7.69 -7.62 5.90
CA VAL A 91 7.49 -6.35 5.20
C VAL A 91 8.32 -5.25 5.85
N THR A 92 9.11 -4.57 5.04
CA THR A 92 9.86 -3.38 5.41
C THR A 92 9.42 -2.21 4.54
N ALA A 93 9.15 -1.06 5.15
CA ALA A 93 8.88 0.17 4.41
C ALA A 93 10.09 1.11 4.44
N ILE A 94 10.28 1.82 3.35
CA ILE A 94 11.25 2.91 3.24
C ILE A 94 10.47 4.20 2.95
N ALA A 95 10.50 5.13 3.88
CA ALA A 95 9.96 6.47 3.67
C ALA A 95 10.89 7.25 2.73
N VAL A 96 10.41 7.55 1.53
CA VAL A 96 11.16 8.29 0.50
C VAL A 96 11.05 9.79 0.71
N GLY A 97 9.99 10.25 1.40
CA GLY A 97 9.77 11.65 1.78
C GLY A 97 10.13 11.92 3.23
N ARG A 98 9.92 13.16 3.65
CA ARG A 98 10.17 13.59 5.04
C ARG A 98 8.99 13.30 5.97
N THR A 99 7.81 13.08 5.42
CA THR A 99 6.56 12.78 6.13
C THR A 99 5.89 11.55 5.54
N LEU A 100 4.95 10.99 6.23
CA LEU A 100 4.10 9.87 5.78
C LEU A 100 2.63 10.20 6.04
N HIS A 101 1.74 9.41 5.45
CA HIS A 101 0.31 9.43 5.77
C HIS A 101 0.10 8.85 7.18
N ASP A 102 -0.30 9.69 8.15
CA ASP A 102 -0.29 9.36 9.58
C ASP A 102 -1.06 8.08 9.94
N ALA A 103 -2.30 7.95 9.48
CA ALA A 103 -3.12 6.78 9.81
C ALA A 103 -2.61 5.48 9.19
N ALA A 104 -2.07 5.54 7.96
CA ALA A 104 -1.49 4.39 7.30
C ALA A 104 -0.16 3.96 7.95
N TYR A 105 0.64 4.93 8.37
CA TYR A 105 1.87 4.70 9.13
C TYR A 105 1.59 4.00 10.46
N GLU A 106 0.61 4.49 11.23
CA GLU A 106 0.19 3.81 12.46
C GLU A 106 -0.28 2.37 12.22
N ALA A 107 -1.10 2.15 11.21
CA ALA A 107 -1.58 0.82 10.86
C ALA A 107 -0.42 -0.12 10.50
N PHE A 108 0.57 0.40 9.75
CA PHE A 108 1.75 -0.36 9.38
C PHE A 108 2.61 -0.77 10.59
N LEU A 109 2.85 0.15 11.52
CA LEU A 109 3.58 -0.17 12.76
C LEU A 109 2.83 -1.19 13.63
N LYS A 110 1.50 -1.05 13.76
CA LYS A 110 0.67 -1.99 14.53
C LYS A 110 0.66 -3.40 13.95
N SER A 111 0.85 -3.54 12.65
CA SER A 111 0.92 -4.86 11.98
C SER A 111 2.25 -5.58 12.17
N GLY A 112 3.25 -4.94 12.77
CA GLY A 112 4.59 -5.49 12.96
C GLY A 112 5.57 -5.17 11.83
N GLY A 113 5.21 -4.27 10.91
CA GLY A 113 6.08 -3.79 9.85
C GLY A 113 7.24 -2.94 10.39
N HIS A 114 8.36 -2.97 9.70
CA HIS A 114 9.54 -2.17 10.01
C HIS A 114 9.67 -1.02 9.03
N ILE A 115 10.03 0.17 9.50
CA ILE A 115 10.18 1.33 8.65
C ILE A 115 11.53 2.04 8.88
N TYR A 116 12.10 2.51 7.78
CA TYR A 116 13.30 3.34 7.77
C TYR A 116 13.02 4.59 6.93
N ALA A 117 13.60 5.73 7.32
CA ALA A 117 13.54 6.94 6.50
C ALA A 117 14.80 7.06 5.66
N LEU A 118 14.62 7.35 4.38
CA LEU A 118 15.75 7.63 3.48
C LEU A 118 16.42 8.95 3.84
N ASP A 119 15.62 9.97 4.19
CA ASP A 119 16.13 11.27 4.65
C ASP A 119 16.37 11.23 6.17
N PRO A 120 17.62 11.40 6.66
CA PRO A 120 17.92 11.45 8.09
C PRO A 120 17.31 12.67 8.80
N ALA A 121 16.92 13.71 8.04
CA ALA A 121 16.23 14.89 8.57
C ALA A 121 14.70 14.77 8.49
N ASN A 122 14.17 13.55 8.46
CA ASN A 122 12.73 13.30 8.41
C ASN A 122 11.98 13.82 9.64
N ASP A 123 10.71 14.11 9.45
CA ASP A 123 9.78 14.58 10.48
C ASP A 123 8.79 13.48 10.91
N ILE A 124 9.14 12.21 10.68
CA ILE A 124 8.29 11.05 10.96
C ILE A 124 8.47 10.64 12.42
N PRO A 125 7.42 10.73 13.26
CA PRO A 125 7.52 10.39 14.68
C PRO A 125 7.93 8.93 14.90
N GLY A 126 8.97 8.71 15.70
CA GLY A 126 9.44 7.36 16.04
C GLY A 126 10.16 6.61 14.91
N CYS A 127 10.36 7.23 13.76
CA CYS A 127 11.12 6.61 12.68
C CYS A 127 12.63 6.71 12.96
N PRO A 128 13.40 5.61 12.83
CA PRO A 128 14.84 5.66 12.97
C PRO A 128 15.48 6.63 11.98
N ARG A 129 16.45 7.40 12.43
CA ARG A 129 17.25 8.27 11.56
C ARG A 129 18.37 7.46 10.93
N GLY A 130 18.17 7.08 9.68
CA GLY A 130 19.10 6.27 8.90
C GLY A 130 18.89 4.77 9.03
N PHE A 131 19.57 4.03 8.18
CA PHE A 131 19.56 2.57 8.23
C PHE A 131 20.41 2.09 9.40
N PRO A 132 20.02 0.98 10.07
CA PRO A 132 20.90 0.37 11.07
C PRO A 132 22.23 0.06 10.40
N ALA A 133 23.32 0.47 11.03
CA ALA A 133 24.67 0.15 10.56
C ALA A 133 24.80 -1.38 10.44
N GLY A 134 24.89 -1.84 9.21
CA GLY A 134 24.98 -3.18 8.73
C GLY A 134 25.11 -4.31 9.74
N GLU A 135 24.07 -5.08 9.90
CA GLU A 135 24.26 -6.51 9.96
C GLU A 135 24.22 -7.04 8.53
N ALA A 136 25.36 -6.88 7.85
CA ALA A 136 25.63 -7.58 6.62
C ALA A 136 25.87 -9.05 6.99
N GLY A 137 24.83 -9.85 6.81
CA GLY A 137 24.88 -11.30 6.94
C GLY A 137 24.18 -11.93 5.79
#